data_c83e082fd732f96c4d0eb25e588bfe10
#
_entry.id   c83e082fd732f96c4d0eb25e588bfe10
#
_cell.length_a   1.000
_cell.length_b   1.000
_cell.length_c   1.000
_cell.angle_alpha   90.00
_cell.angle_beta   90.00
_cell.angle_gamma   90.00
#
_symmetry.space_group_name_H-M   'P 1'
#
loop_
_entity.id
_entity.type
_entity.pdbx_description
1 polymer ?
#
loop_
_entity_poly.entity_id
_entity_poly.type
_entity_poly.pdbx_seq_one_letter_code
_entity_poly.pdbx_strand_id
1 'polypeptide(L)' 'MARAAKISNRIRRLRFDNDEMTQEELANRASCTRQTIIALEKGKYVPSVELAFRIAKAFGVSLEEVFQYEETN' A
#
# COMPACT_ATOMS: atom_id res chain seq x y z
N MET A 1 -16.89 7.38 22.56
CA MET A 1 -17.23 6.28 21.69
C MET A 1 -16.21 6.16 20.55
N ALA A 2 -15.74 4.97 20.28
CA ALA A 2 -14.75 4.77 19.23
C ALA A 2 -15.41 4.78 17.86
N ARG A 3 -14.77 5.42 16.90
CA ARG A 3 -15.17 5.36 15.51
C ARG A 3 -14.49 4.18 14.85
N ALA A 4 -15.23 3.49 14.00
CA ALA A 4 -14.61 2.48 13.16
C ALA A 4 -13.86 3.19 12.04
N ALA A 5 -12.64 2.78 11.82
CA ALA A 5 -11.81 3.37 10.77
C ALA A 5 -10.91 2.28 10.21
N LYS A 6 -10.58 2.40 8.94
CA LYS A 6 -9.62 1.50 8.34
C LYS A 6 -8.85 2.18 7.24
N ILE A 7 -7.68 1.66 6.99
CA ILE A 7 -6.85 2.07 5.88
C ILE A 7 -7.00 1.02 4.79
N SER A 8 -7.47 1.43 3.63
CA SER A 8 -7.51 0.55 2.47
C SER A 8 -6.42 0.98 1.50
N ASN A 9 -6.16 0.18 0.49
CA ASN A 9 -5.13 0.54 -0.47
C ASN A 9 -5.46 0.01 -1.85
N ARG A 10 -4.78 0.57 -2.84
CA ARG A 10 -4.89 0.17 -4.24
C ARG A 10 -3.59 -0.41 -4.75
N ILE A 11 -2.80 -1.01 -3.88
CA ILE A 11 -1.47 -1.50 -4.27
C ILE A 11 -1.56 -2.48 -5.43
N ARG A 12 -2.45 -3.45 -5.33
CA ARG A 12 -2.59 -4.45 -6.38
C ARG A 12 -2.97 -3.83 -7.72
N ARG A 13 -3.90 -2.87 -7.70
CA ARG A 13 -4.33 -2.19 -8.92
C ARG A 13 -3.19 -1.38 -9.51
N LEU A 14 -2.44 -0.68 -8.67
CA LEU A 14 -1.31 0.12 -9.14
C LEU A 14 -0.20 -0.75 -9.70
N ARG A 15 0.03 -1.92 -9.12
CA ARG A 15 1.00 -2.86 -9.69
C ARG A 15 0.56 -3.28 -11.09
N PHE A 16 -0.70 -3.62 -11.23
CA PHE A 16 -1.24 -4.04 -12.51
C PHE A 16 -1.09 -2.94 -13.56
N ASP A 17 -1.40 -1.70 -13.16
CA ASP A 17 -1.32 -0.56 -14.08
C ASP A 17 0.12 -0.18 -14.43
N ASN A 18 1.11 -0.69 -13.68
CA ASN A 18 2.52 -0.45 -13.94
C ASN A 18 3.17 -1.68 -14.57
N ASP A 19 2.70 -2.05 -15.76
CA ASP A 19 3.23 -3.18 -16.52
C ASP A 19 3.17 -4.49 -15.73
N GLU A 20 2.08 -4.69 -14.98
CA GLU A 20 1.89 -5.89 -14.18
C GLU A 20 3.08 -6.15 -13.25
N MET A 21 3.52 -5.10 -12.57
CA MET A 21 4.60 -5.18 -11.60
C MET A 21 4.33 -6.29 -10.59
N THR A 22 5.33 -7.12 -10.32
CA THR A 22 5.16 -8.20 -9.36
C THR A 22 5.27 -7.67 -7.93
N GLN A 23 4.75 -8.46 -6.98
CA GLN A 23 4.89 -8.11 -5.56
C GLN A 23 6.36 -8.01 -5.18
N GLU A 24 7.20 -8.87 -5.73
CA GLU A 24 8.62 -8.86 -5.43
C GLU A 24 9.30 -7.60 -5.97
N GLU A 25 8.94 -7.18 -7.17
CA GLU A 25 9.48 -5.95 -7.74
C GLU A 25 9.12 -4.75 -6.88
N LEU A 26 7.86 -4.68 -6.45
CA LEU A 26 7.43 -3.59 -5.59
C LEU A 26 8.18 -3.62 -4.27
N ALA A 27 8.33 -4.81 -3.68
CA ALA A 27 9.06 -4.96 -2.43
C ALA A 27 10.48 -4.44 -2.56
N ASN A 28 11.16 -4.80 -3.65
CA ASN A 28 12.52 -4.34 -3.90
C ASN A 28 12.58 -2.82 -4.02
N ARG A 29 11.65 -2.22 -4.73
CA ARG A 29 11.62 -0.77 -4.93
C ARG A 29 11.31 -0.03 -3.64
N ALA A 30 10.48 -0.61 -2.80
CA ALA A 30 10.07 0.01 -1.53
C ALA A 30 10.98 -0.39 -0.37
N SER A 31 12.01 -1.18 -0.63
CA SER A 31 12.96 -1.65 0.39
C SER A 31 12.26 -2.38 1.53
N CYS A 32 11.40 -3.31 1.17
CA CYS A 32 10.74 -4.17 2.14
C CYS A 32 10.67 -5.58 1.58
N THR A 33 10.04 -6.50 2.30
CA THR A 33 9.95 -7.89 1.85
C THR A 33 8.68 -8.12 1.08
N ARG A 34 8.68 -9.17 0.25
CA ARG A 34 7.48 -9.58 -0.46
C ARG A 34 6.35 -9.91 0.51
N GLN A 35 6.68 -10.53 1.67
CA GLN A 35 5.70 -10.84 2.68
C GLN A 35 4.97 -9.58 3.17
N THR A 36 5.71 -8.49 3.30
CA THR A 36 5.14 -7.22 3.69
C THR A 36 4.11 -6.74 2.66
N ILE A 37 4.46 -6.83 1.38
CA ILE A 37 3.53 -6.42 0.32
C ILE A 37 2.28 -7.29 0.34
N ILE A 38 2.45 -8.60 0.50
CA ILE A 38 1.32 -9.52 0.54
C ILE A 38 0.38 -9.15 1.70
N ALA A 39 0.94 -8.89 2.89
CA ALA A 39 0.14 -8.55 4.06
C ALA A 39 -0.57 -7.20 3.87
N LEU A 40 0.10 -6.22 3.27
CA LEU A 40 -0.51 -4.94 2.99
C LEU A 40 -1.69 -5.07 2.03
N GLU A 41 -1.53 -5.83 0.96
CA GLU A 41 -2.59 -6.00 -0.03
C GLU A 41 -3.81 -6.69 0.57
N LYS A 42 -3.59 -7.54 1.55
CA LYS A 42 -4.69 -8.24 2.25
C LYS A 42 -5.32 -7.39 3.35
N GLY A 43 -4.79 -6.22 3.60
CA GLY A 43 -5.30 -5.35 4.66
C GLY A 43 -4.98 -5.86 6.04
N LYS A 44 -3.92 -6.67 6.19
CA LYS A 44 -3.61 -7.29 7.46
C LYS A 44 -2.83 -6.40 8.41
N TYR A 45 -2.26 -5.33 7.91
CA TYR A 45 -1.64 -4.35 8.78
C TYR A 45 -1.47 -3.01 8.05
N VAL A 46 -1.21 -1.97 8.82
CA VAL A 46 -1.02 -0.62 8.31
C VAL A 46 0.49 -0.35 8.27
N PRO A 47 1.02 0.15 7.16
CA PRO A 47 2.46 0.38 7.07
C PRO A 47 2.90 1.57 7.90
N SER A 48 4.20 1.63 8.20
CA SER A 48 4.78 2.84 8.76
C SER A 48 4.62 3.96 7.74
N VAL A 49 4.69 5.20 8.22
CA VAL A 49 4.62 6.35 7.32
C VAL A 49 5.75 6.29 6.28
N GLU A 50 6.94 5.93 6.72
CA GLU A 50 8.07 5.83 5.80
C GLU A 50 7.84 4.79 4.71
N LEU A 51 7.37 3.62 5.07
CA LEU A 51 7.10 2.57 4.08
C LEU A 51 6.00 3.00 3.12
N ALA A 52 4.97 3.65 3.64
CA ALA A 52 3.87 4.14 2.82
C ALA A 52 4.38 5.12 1.75
N PHE A 53 5.26 6.04 2.15
CA PHE A 53 5.85 6.98 1.19
C PHE A 53 6.74 6.28 0.18
N ARG A 54 7.50 5.28 0.60
CA ARG A 54 8.37 4.53 -0.32
C ARG A 54 7.54 3.80 -1.38
N ILE A 55 6.40 3.25 -0.97
CA ILE A 55 5.51 2.57 -1.91
C ILE A 55 4.92 3.56 -2.92
N ALA A 56 4.44 4.70 -2.43
CA ALA A 56 3.90 5.73 -3.31
C ALA A 56 4.96 6.18 -4.31
N LYS A 57 6.18 6.36 -3.85
CA LYS A 57 7.29 6.77 -4.70
C LYS A 57 7.62 5.71 -5.74
N ALA A 58 7.55 4.44 -5.36
CA ALA A 58 7.81 3.34 -6.29
C ALA A 58 6.83 3.36 -7.46
N PHE A 59 5.59 3.79 -7.22
CA PHE A 59 4.59 3.91 -8.28
C PHE A 59 4.60 5.28 -8.95
N GLY A 60 5.29 6.26 -8.38
CA GLY A 60 5.29 7.61 -8.92
C GLY A 60 3.96 8.34 -8.73
N VAL A 61 3.26 8.05 -7.65
CA VAL A 61 1.95 8.65 -7.34
C VAL A 61 1.96 9.22 -5.93
N SER A 62 0.89 9.92 -5.57
CA SER A 62 0.76 10.47 -4.23
C SER A 62 0.41 9.38 -3.23
N LEU A 63 0.63 9.69 -1.95
CA LEU A 63 0.29 8.77 -0.88
C LEU A 63 -1.20 8.41 -0.91
N GLU A 64 -2.04 9.40 -1.13
CA GLU A 64 -3.49 9.20 -1.14
C GLU A 64 -3.97 8.37 -2.33
N GLU A 65 -3.19 8.30 -3.38
CA GLU A 65 -3.53 7.42 -4.48
C GLU A 65 -3.29 5.96 -4.13
N VAL A 66 -2.37 5.69 -3.20
CA VAL A 66 -2.06 4.33 -2.76
C VAL A 66 -2.95 3.92 -1.59
N PHE A 67 -3.06 4.78 -0.59
CA PHE A 67 -3.76 4.45 0.66
C PHE A 67 -4.92 5.40 0.88
N GLN A 68 -6.04 4.84 1.31
CA GLN A 68 -7.24 5.61 1.58
C GLN A 68 -7.66 5.40 3.03
N TYR A 69 -8.09 6.47 3.68
CA TYR A 69 -8.59 6.42 5.05
C TYR A 69 -10.10 6.41 5.00
N GLU A 70 -10.69 5.35 5.52
CA GLU A 70 -12.13 5.18 5.51
C GLU A 70 -12.64 5.17 6.94
N GLU A 71 -13.63 5.97 7.21
CA GLU A 71 -14.23 6.13 8.53
C GLU A 71 -15.68 5.80 8.45
N THR A 72 -16.15 4.94 9.37
CA THR A 72 -17.57 4.64 9.48
C THR A 72 -18.01 4.91 10.92
N ASN A 73 -19.19 5.44 11.09
CA ASN A 73 -19.76 5.71 12.41
C ASN A 73 -20.86 4.75 12.73
#